data_42eaf6da29e41f92dfe8c22593443272
#
_entry.id   42eaf6da29e41f92dfe8c22593443272
#
_cell.length_a   1.000
_cell.length_b   1.000
_cell.length_c   1.000
_cell.angle_alpha   90.00
_cell.angle_beta   90.00
_cell.angle_gamma   90.00
#
_symmetry.space_group_name_H-M   'P 1'
#
loop_
_entity.id
_entity.type
_entity.pdbx_description
1 polymer ?
#
loop_
_entity_poly.entity_id
_entity_poly.type
_entity_poly.pdbx_seq_one_letter_code
_entity_poly.pdbx_strand_id
1 'polypeptide(L)'
;MSETSDGDVRASDAERDQVAADLGRAVGEGRLTLAEFSDRVGQAHAARTRAELAPLTADLAVAAAPPQSAQPPRTSWQVSPLGGVSRKGSWRVPERSVGISLIGGADLDFGGAEFPAPEVEFSRFSLIGGINAKVPAGVRVEVSGFSLLGGHSVRLPEPVPGAPVLRLRLFSIIGGLSVRPR
;
A
#
# COMPACT_ATOMS: atom_id res chain seq x y z
N MET A 1 0.55 -38.00 25.21
CA MET A 1 0.56 -36.53 25.14
C MET A 1 0.93 -36.20 23.70
N SER A 2 -0.05 -35.88 22.86
CA SER A 2 0.21 -35.52 21.46
C SER A 2 0.67 -34.07 21.45
N GLU A 3 1.94 -33.83 21.15
CA GLU A 3 2.43 -32.47 20.82
C GLU A 3 1.71 -32.02 19.54
N THR A 4 0.78 -31.13 19.71
CA THR A 4 0.23 -30.39 18.55
C THR A 4 1.40 -29.63 17.95
N SER A 5 1.87 -30.02 16.77
CA SER A 5 2.91 -29.30 16.06
C SER A 5 2.44 -27.86 15.85
N ASP A 6 3.29 -26.87 16.07
CA ASP A 6 2.95 -25.44 15.89
C ASP A 6 2.39 -25.16 14.48
N GLY A 7 2.71 -26.02 13.52
CA GLY A 7 2.18 -26.00 12.16
C GLY A 7 0.69 -26.34 12.05
N ASP A 8 0.13 -27.14 12.95
CA ASP A 8 -1.29 -27.53 12.95
C ASP A 8 -2.19 -26.48 13.63
N VAL A 9 -1.61 -25.43 14.24
CA VAL A 9 -2.36 -24.36 14.87
C VAL A 9 -3.12 -23.57 13.79
N ARG A 10 -4.40 -23.32 14.06
CA ARG A 10 -5.24 -22.53 13.13
C ARG A 10 -4.70 -21.11 13.01
N ALA A 11 -4.62 -20.65 11.78
CA ALA A 11 -4.31 -19.26 11.48
C ALA A 11 -5.48 -18.35 11.89
N SER A 12 -5.17 -17.28 12.59
CA SER A 12 -6.11 -16.19 12.89
C SER A 12 -6.22 -15.23 11.70
N ASP A 13 -7.28 -14.42 11.67
CA ASP A 13 -7.42 -13.34 10.67
C ASP A 13 -6.24 -12.36 10.74
N ALA A 14 -5.80 -12.02 11.96
CA ALA A 14 -4.66 -11.13 12.15
C ALA A 14 -3.35 -11.68 11.56
N GLU A 15 -3.12 -12.99 11.63
CA GLU A 15 -1.94 -13.61 11.03
C GLU A 15 -2.03 -13.63 9.50
N ARG A 16 -3.21 -13.89 8.93
CA ARG A 16 -3.44 -13.76 7.49
C ARG A 16 -3.21 -12.34 6.98
N ASP A 17 -3.73 -11.34 7.71
CA ASP A 17 -3.54 -9.93 7.38
C ASP A 17 -2.07 -9.51 7.49
N GLN A 18 -1.33 -10.04 8.47
CA GLN A 18 0.10 -9.78 8.62
C GLN A 18 0.89 -10.31 7.42
N VAL A 19 0.61 -11.54 6.99
CA VAL A 19 1.25 -12.13 5.79
C VAL A 19 0.92 -11.30 4.55
N ALA A 20 -0.33 -10.87 4.37
CA ALA A 20 -0.71 -10.00 3.25
C ALA A 20 0.04 -8.66 3.27
N ALA A 21 0.26 -8.08 4.46
CA ALA A 21 1.04 -6.85 4.62
C ALA A 21 2.51 -7.04 4.26
N ASP A 22 3.12 -8.17 4.65
CA ASP A 22 4.51 -8.50 4.34
C ASP A 22 4.71 -8.73 2.82
N LEU A 23 3.77 -9.41 2.17
CA LEU A 23 3.75 -9.57 0.72
C LEU A 23 3.64 -8.21 0.02
N GLY A 24 2.77 -7.32 0.51
CA GLY A 24 2.62 -5.97 -0.04
C GLY A 24 3.90 -5.14 0.08
N ARG A 25 4.64 -5.29 1.19
CA ARG A 25 5.95 -4.66 1.36
C ARG A 25 6.94 -5.17 0.32
N ALA A 26 6.98 -6.48 0.10
CA ALA A 26 7.87 -7.11 -0.87
C ALA A 26 7.61 -6.64 -2.33
N VAL A 27 6.35 -6.40 -2.70
CA VAL A 27 6.01 -5.74 -3.98
C VAL A 27 6.55 -4.31 -4.02
N GLY A 28 6.35 -3.54 -2.96
CA GLY A 28 6.84 -2.16 -2.88
C GLY A 28 8.38 -2.06 -2.99
N GLU A 29 9.08 -3.11 -2.57
CA GLU A 29 10.53 -3.25 -2.66
C GLU A 29 11.00 -3.89 -3.98
N GLY A 30 10.08 -4.30 -4.85
CA GLY A 30 10.38 -4.95 -6.12
C GLY A 30 10.87 -6.41 -6.00
N ARG A 31 10.66 -7.05 -4.83
CA ARG A 31 11.02 -8.45 -4.57
C ARG A 31 9.94 -9.45 -5.01
N LEU A 32 8.72 -8.97 -5.23
CA LEU A 32 7.62 -9.71 -5.82
C LEU A 32 7.07 -8.96 -7.02
N THR A 33 6.68 -9.71 -8.03
CA THR A 33 5.83 -9.19 -9.10
C THR A 33 4.39 -9.04 -8.60
N LEU A 34 3.59 -8.25 -9.28
CA LEU A 34 2.19 -8.06 -8.92
C LEU A 34 1.37 -9.35 -9.08
N ALA A 35 1.72 -10.21 -10.06
CA ALA A 35 1.08 -11.50 -10.26
C ALA A 35 1.35 -12.43 -9.07
N GLU A 36 2.61 -12.59 -8.67
CA GLU A 36 3.00 -13.39 -7.49
C GLU A 36 2.34 -12.87 -6.21
N PHE A 37 2.26 -11.55 -6.05
CA PHE A 37 1.55 -10.94 -4.92
C PHE A 37 0.07 -11.34 -4.89
N SER A 38 -0.63 -11.21 -6.04
CA SER A 38 -2.06 -11.55 -6.14
C SER A 38 -2.32 -13.01 -5.76
N ASP A 39 -1.49 -13.91 -6.28
CA ASP A 39 -1.61 -15.35 -6.02
C ASP A 39 -1.35 -15.68 -4.56
N ARG A 40 -0.26 -15.14 -3.97
CA ARG A 40 0.11 -15.39 -2.58
C ARG A 40 -0.88 -14.78 -1.58
N VAL A 41 -1.42 -13.59 -1.86
CA VAL A 41 -2.47 -12.98 -1.03
C VAL A 41 -3.74 -13.83 -1.04
N GLY A 42 -4.14 -14.34 -2.22
CA GLY A 42 -5.25 -15.27 -2.32
C GLY A 42 -5.05 -16.52 -1.46
N GLN A 43 -3.85 -17.12 -1.51
CA GLN A 43 -3.47 -18.26 -0.68
C GLN A 43 -3.45 -17.92 0.81
N ALA A 44 -2.93 -16.74 1.20
CA ALA A 44 -2.89 -16.31 2.60
C ALA A 44 -4.30 -16.21 3.20
N HIS A 45 -5.27 -15.66 2.47
CA HIS A 45 -6.65 -15.59 2.94
C HIS A 45 -7.37 -16.94 2.93
N ALA A 46 -6.98 -17.89 2.07
CA ALA A 46 -7.51 -19.23 2.06
C ALA A 46 -6.89 -20.15 3.13
N ALA A 47 -5.71 -19.79 3.65
CA ALA A 47 -4.95 -20.57 4.62
C ALA A 47 -5.74 -20.78 5.92
N ARG A 48 -5.76 -22.03 6.40
CA ARG A 48 -6.43 -22.43 7.63
C ARG A 48 -5.47 -22.61 8.79
N THR A 49 -4.21 -22.86 8.50
CA THR A 49 -3.17 -23.16 9.50
C THR A 49 -1.95 -22.25 9.31
N ARG A 50 -1.13 -22.15 10.36
CA ARG A 50 0.15 -21.44 10.31
C ARG A 50 1.13 -22.09 9.34
N ALA A 51 1.10 -23.43 9.23
CA ALA A 51 1.92 -24.16 8.25
C ALA A 51 1.62 -23.76 6.80
N GLU A 52 0.36 -23.42 6.49
CA GLU A 52 -0.02 -22.94 5.16
C GLU A 52 0.40 -21.49 4.92
N LEU A 53 0.52 -20.67 5.97
CA LEU A 53 0.98 -19.28 5.85
C LEU A 53 2.50 -19.16 5.72
N ALA A 54 3.24 -19.97 6.44
CA ALA A 54 4.70 -19.88 6.55
C ALA A 54 5.44 -19.86 5.18
N PRO A 55 5.11 -20.73 4.19
CA PRO A 55 5.81 -20.76 2.92
C PRO A 55 5.56 -19.52 2.05
N LEU A 56 4.48 -18.77 2.29
CA LEU A 56 4.11 -17.63 1.45
C LEU A 56 5.09 -16.44 1.58
N THR A 57 5.85 -16.41 2.67
CA THR A 57 6.85 -15.35 2.93
C THR A 57 8.25 -15.90 3.16
N ALA A 58 8.45 -17.22 3.07
CA ALA A 58 9.72 -17.87 3.42
C ALA A 58 10.89 -17.36 2.56
N ASP A 59 10.68 -17.15 1.27
CA ASP A 59 11.64 -16.60 0.33
C ASP A 59 11.87 -15.08 0.49
N LEU A 60 11.01 -14.42 1.25
CA LEU A 60 11.09 -12.98 1.52
C LEU A 60 11.83 -12.67 2.83
N ALA A 61 12.07 -13.68 3.67
CA ALA A 61 12.68 -13.53 4.99
C ALA A 61 14.19 -13.24 4.97
N VAL A 62 14.84 -13.28 3.80
CA VAL A 62 16.32 -13.18 3.67
C VAL A 62 16.82 -11.73 3.55
N ALA A 63 15.99 -10.72 3.71
CA ALA A 63 16.49 -9.35 3.85
C ALA A 63 16.64 -9.05 5.34
N ALA A 64 17.83 -9.33 5.89
CA ALA A 64 18.24 -8.85 7.20
C ALA A 64 17.91 -7.36 7.34
N ALA A 65 17.36 -7.00 8.50
CA ALA A 65 17.13 -5.61 8.84
C ALA A 65 18.42 -4.79 8.60
N PRO A 66 18.35 -3.65 7.91
CA PRO A 66 19.50 -2.78 7.80
C PRO A 66 19.94 -2.35 9.22
N PRO A 67 21.24 -2.14 9.44
CA PRO A 67 21.74 -1.77 10.76
C PRO A 67 21.03 -0.53 11.27
N GLN A 68 20.55 -0.60 12.50
CA GLN A 68 19.84 0.47 13.20
C GLN A 68 20.80 1.62 13.52
N SER A 69 20.97 2.53 12.59
CA SER A 69 21.67 3.80 12.85
C SER A 69 21.27 4.91 11.87
N ALA A 70 20.01 4.96 11.51
CA ALA A 70 19.33 6.18 11.08
C ALA A 70 17.90 6.05 11.58
N GLN A 71 17.35 7.10 12.18
CA GLN A 71 15.93 7.09 12.56
C GLN A 71 15.14 6.68 11.32
N PRO A 72 14.38 5.56 11.36
CA PRO A 72 13.66 5.10 10.18
C PRO A 72 12.71 6.22 9.75
N PRO A 73 12.62 6.53 8.45
CA PRO A 73 11.60 7.45 7.98
C PRO A 73 10.27 6.99 8.56
N ARG A 74 9.51 7.93 9.12
CA ARG A 74 8.22 7.62 9.78
C ARG A 74 7.26 7.06 8.74
N THR A 75 7.36 5.77 8.46
CA THR A 75 6.51 5.06 7.52
C THR A 75 5.21 4.72 8.22
N SER A 76 4.12 5.24 7.71
CA SER A 76 2.77 4.90 8.17
C SER A 76 2.24 3.75 7.32
N TRP A 77 1.91 2.64 7.96
CA TRP A 77 1.27 1.48 7.33
C TRP A 77 -0.23 1.51 7.59
N GLN A 78 -1.00 1.20 6.57
CA GLN A 78 -2.46 1.09 6.68
C GLN A 78 -2.95 -0.10 5.85
N VAL A 79 -3.48 -1.10 6.54
CA VAL A 79 -4.09 -2.27 5.90
C VAL A 79 -5.59 -2.22 6.16
N SER A 80 -6.38 -2.32 5.11
CA SER A 80 -7.84 -2.36 5.16
C SER A 80 -8.32 -3.55 4.33
N PRO A 81 -8.56 -4.72 4.93
CA PRO A 81 -9.01 -5.89 4.18
C PRO A 81 -10.39 -5.65 3.57
N LEU A 82 -11.29 -5.01 4.29
CA LEU A 82 -12.63 -4.64 3.83
C LEU A 82 -12.89 -3.17 4.17
N GLY A 83 -13.27 -2.38 3.17
CA GLY A 83 -13.66 -0.98 3.34
C GLY A 83 -12.69 0.00 2.67
N GLY A 84 -13.21 1.20 2.41
CA GLY A 84 -12.47 2.30 1.79
C GLY A 84 -11.73 3.15 2.81
N VAL A 85 -10.68 3.82 2.34
CA VAL A 85 -10.00 4.86 3.10
C VAL A 85 -10.36 6.20 2.51
N SER A 86 -10.91 7.08 3.37
CA SER A 86 -11.18 8.47 3.00
C SER A 86 -10.35 9.40 3.87
N ARG A 87 -9.56 10.23 3.25
CA ARG A 87 -8.79 11.31 3.90
C ARG A 87 -9.20 12.64 3.29
N LYS A 88 -9.83 13.49 4.11
CA LYS A 88 -10.33 14.81 3.71
C LYS A 88 -10.03 15.83 4.80
N GLY A 89 -9.97 17.11 4.44
CA GLY A 89 -9.72 18.21 5.36
C GLY A 89 -8.23 18.40 5.67
N SER A 90 -7.93 18.95 6.86
CA SER A 90 -6.56 19.21 7.28
C SER A 90 -5.98 17.93 7.92
N TRP A 91 -4.90 17.42 7.34
CA TRP A 91 -4.16 16.28 7.85
C TRP A 91 -2.68 16.36 7.45
N ARG A 92 -1.82 15.78 8.27
CA ARG A 92 -0.39 15.75 7.98
C ARG A 92 -0.07 14.50 7.17
N VAL A 93 0.57 14.68 6.02
CA VAL A 93 1.02 13.57 5.18
C VAL A 93 2.29 12.98 5.80
N PRO A 94 2.34 11.67 6.12
CA PRO A 94 3.59 11.04 6.54
C PRO A 94 4.63 11.12 5.42
N GLU A 95 5.91 11.22 5.75
CA GLU A 95 7.00 11.22 4.76
C GLU A 95 6.92 10.03 3.82
N ARG A 96 6.54 8.88 4.38
CA ARG A 96 6.25 7.67 3.61
C ARG A 96 4.97 7.03 4.13
N SER A 97 4.03 6.76 3.24
CA SER A 97 2.79 6.05 3.55
C SER A 97 2.60 4.88 2.59
N VAL A 98 2.32 3.72 3.16
CA VAL A 98 1.98 2.52 2.38
C VAL A 98 0.61 2.04 2.83
N GLY A 99 -0.30 1.88 1.87
CA GLY A 99 -1.64 1.37 2.14
C GLY A 99 -2.00 0.22 1.23
N ILE A 100 -2.62 -0.80 1.82
CA ILE A 100 -3.10 -1.98 1.12
C ILE A 100 -4.59 -2.13 1.39
N SER A 101 -5.37 -2.29 0.34
CA SER A 101 -6.81 -2.56 0.39
C SER A 101 -7.11 -3.78 -0.45
N LEU A 102 -7.82 -4.75 0.11
CA LEU A 102 -8.28 -5.89 -0.69
C LEU A 102 -9.59 -5.54 -1.41
N ILE A 103 -10.61 -5.16 -0.66
CA ILE A 103 -11.89 -4.71 -1.20
C ILE A 103 -12.21 -3.34 -0.65
N GLY A 104 -12.19 -2.33 -1.52
CA GLY A 104 -12.51 -0.95 -1.13
C GLY A 104 -11.70 0.08 -1.90
N GLY A 105 -12.26 1.26 -2.03
CA GLY A 105 -11.62 2.39 -2.70
C GLY A 105 -10.79 3.25 -1.76
N ALA A 106 -9.99 4.14 -2.32
CA ALA A 106 -9.31 5.19 -1.58
C ALA A 106 -9.69 6.56 -2.16
N ASP A 107 -10.27 7.41 -1.32
CA ASP A 107 -10.52 8.80 -1.62
C ASP A 107 -9.55 9.69 -0.83
N LEU A 108 -8.59 10.25 -1.52
CA LEU A 108 -7.51 11.03 -0.94
C LEU A 108 -7.62 12.48 -1.40
N ASP A 109 -7.88 13.39 -0.47
CA ASP A 109 -7.88 14.84 -0.73
C ASP A 109 -6.65 15.46 -0.05
N PHE A 110 -5.66 15.81 -0.86
CA PHE A 110 -4.45 16.48 -0.42
C PHE A 110 -4.59 18.01 -0.36
N GLY A 111 -5.77 18.56 -0.67
CA GLY A 111 -5.98 20.01 -0.74
C GLY A 111 -5.86 20.75 0.58
N GLY A 112 -6.04 20.06 1.71
CA GLY A 112 -5.80 20.60 3.05
C GLY A 112 -4.65 19.90 3.76
N ALA A 113 -3.84 19.14 3.04
CA ALA A 113 -2.77 18.36 3.62
C ALA A 113 -1.52 19.22 3.91
N GLU A 114 -0.92 18.97 5.07
CA GLU A 114 0.38 19.56 5.42
C GLU A 114 1.51 18.61 4.99
N PHE A 115 2.47 19.15 4.24
CA PHE A 115 3.64 18.42 3.76
C PHE A 115 4.82 18.70 4.68
N PRO A 116 5.21 17.79 5.57
CA PRO A 116 6.29 18.02 6.56
C PRO A 116 7.69 17.95 5.94
N ALA A 117 7.81 17.42 4.74
CA ALA A 117 9.07 17.23 4.03
C ALA A 117 8.97 17.77 2.59
N PRO A 118 10.09 18.15 1.98
CA PRO A 118 10.13 18.58 0.59
C PRO A 118 9.76 17.47 -0.40
N GLU A 119 9.85 16.23 0.03
CA GLU A 119 9.46 15.04 -0.74
C GLU A 119 8.66 14.09 0.15
N VAL A 120 7.51 13.64 -0.37
CA VAL A 120 6.60 12.73 0.31
C VAL A 120 6.21 11.59 -0.65
N GLU A 121 6.32 10.36 -0.17
CA GLU A 121 5.97 9.17 -0.93
C GLU A 121 4.69 8.52 -0.39
N PHE A 122 3.72 8.35 -1.27
CA PHE A 122 2.43 7.76 -0.95
C PHE A 122 2.13 6.59 -1.87
N SER A 123 2.20 5.37 -1.34
CA SER A 123 1.98 4.14 -2.08
C SER A 123 0.63 3.52 -1.70
N ARG A 124 -0.18 3.16 -2.68
CA ARG A 124 -1.47 2.49 -2.49
C ARG A 124 -1.61 1.31 -3.42
N PHE A 125 -2.03 0.19 -2.83
CA PHE A 125 -2.38 -1.03 -3.52
C PHE A 125 -3.85 -1.35 -3.23
N SER A 126 -4.64 -1.57 -4.28
CA SER A 126 -6.03 -2.00 -4.18
C SER A 126 -6.25 -3.22 -5.07
N LEU A 127 -6.81 -4.28 -4.52
CA LEU A 127 -7.16 -5.45 -5.33
C LEU A 127 -8.47 -5.18 -6.08
N ILE A 128 -9.52 -4.81 -5.34
CA ILE A 128 -10.83 -4.46 -5.90
C ILE A 128 -11.25 -3.10 -5.33
N GLY A 129 -11.30 -2.08 -6.19
CA GLY A 129 -11.75 -0.75 -5.81
C GLY A 129 -11.02 0.36 -6.54
N GLY A 130 -11.63 1.52 -6.61
CA GLY A 130 -11.06 2.70 -7.26
C GLY A 130 -10.19 3.52 -6.32
N ILE A 131 -9.16 4.15 -6.87
CA ILE A 131 -8.32 5.12 -6.15
C ILE A 131 -8.55 6.48 -6.76
N ASN A 132 -9.07 7.41 -5.96
CA ASN A 132 -9.27 8.80 -6.34
C ASN A 132 -8.36 9.69 -5.50
N ALA A 133 -7.52 10.47 -6.16
CA ALA A 133 -6.66 11.44 -5.51
C ALA A 133 -6.96 12.85 -6.05
N LYS A 134 -7.20 13.80 -5.13
CA LYS A 134 -7.28 15.22 -5.43
C LYS A 134 -6.02 15.89 -4.93
N VAL A 135 -5.34 16.59 -5.82
CA VAL A 135 -4.05 17.23 -5.54
C VAL A 135 -4.18 18.75 -5.62
N PRO A 136 -3.60 19.49 -4.66
CA PRO A 136 -3.68 20.94 -4.66
C PRO A 136 -2.77 21.55 -5.74
N ALA A 137 -3.13 22.74 -6.19
CA ALA A 137 -2.21 23.59 -6.92
C ALA A 137 -1.00 23.94 -6.03
N GLY A 138 0.19 24.06 -6.61
CA GLY A 138 1.39 24.40 -5.85
C GLY A 138 2.14 23.20 -5.26
N VAL A 139 1.80 21.98 -5.64
CA VAL A 139 2.55 20.76 -5.33
C VAL A 139 2.97 20.09 -6.63
N ARG A 140 4.24 19.69 -6.74
CA ARG A 140 4.69 18.88 -7.87
C ARG A 140 4.26 17.44 -7.63
N VAL A 141 3.47 16.89 -8.53
CA VAL A 141 2.93 15.53 -8.40
C VAL A 141 3.58 14.62 -9.42
N GLU A 142 4.21 13.55 -8.95
CA GLU A 142 4.74 12.48 -9.78
C GLU A 142 3.86 11.25 -9.55
N VAL A 143 3.15 10.80 -10.60
CA VAL A 143 2.25 9.65 -10.51
C VAL A 143 2.88 8.47 -11.24
N SER A 144 3.00 7.35 -10.56
CA SER A 144 3.36 6.06 -11.13
C SER A 144 2.37 4.99 -10.68
N GLY A 145 2.14 4.00 -11.54
CA GLY A 145 1.23 2.92 -11.24
C GLY A 145 0.34 2.57 -12.42
N PHE A 146 -0.52 1.58 -12.22
CA PHE A 146 -1.44 1.15 -13.25
C PHE A 146 -2.72 0.56 -12.64
N SER A 147 -3.75 0.46 -13.48
CA SER A 147 -4.96 -0.30 -13.22
C SER A 147 -5.06 -1.39 -14.30
N LEU A 148 -5.22 -2.66 -13.89
CA LEU A 148 -5.28 -3.77 -14.84
C LEU A 148 -6.65 -3.86 -15.51
N LEU A 149 -7.72 -3.79 -14.72
CA LEU A 149 -9.09 -3.78 -15.18
C LEU A 149 -9.79 -2.53 -14.64
N GLY A 150 -9.81 -1.47 -15.46
CA GLY A 150 -10.45 -0.20 -15.10
C GLY A 150 -9.87 1.00 -15.84
N GLY A 151 -10.52 2.14 -15.67
CA GLY A 151 -10.10 3.38 -16.31
C GLY A 151 -8.91 4.04 -15.60
N HIS A 152 -8.02 4.64 -16.36
CA HIS A 152 -6.91 5.43 -15.85
C HIS A 152 -7.09 6.87 -16.32
N SER A 153 -7.20 7.80 -15.38
CA SER A 153 -7.32 9.24 -15.69
C SER A 153 -6.42 10.04 -14.75
N VAL A 154 -5.40 10.64 -15.31
CA VAL A 154 -4.46 11.49 -14.56
C VAL A 154 -4.47 12.88 -15.18
N ARG A 155 -4.88 13.86 -14.39
CA ARG A 155 -4.79 15.29 -14.72
C ARG A 155 -4.03 15.96 -13.59
N LEU A 156 -2.89 16.54 -13.89
CA LEU A 156 -2.03 17.17 -12.89
C LEU A 156 -2.11 18.69 -13.03
N PRO A 157 -2.01 19.44 -11.91
CA PRO A 157 -1.84 20.88 -11.97
C PRO A 157 -0.44 21.22 -12.51
N GLU A 158 -0.29 22.41 -13.01
CA GLU A 158 1.02 22.91 -13.43
C GLU A 158 1.96 23.00 -12.22
N PRO A 159 3.20 22.49 -12.33
CA PRO A 159 4.14 22.52 -11.24
C PRO A 159 4.65 23.95 -10.99
N VAL A 160 4.72 24.33 -9.71
CA VAL A 160 5.31 25.60 -9.30
C VAL A 160 6.78 25.37 -8.94
N PRO A 161 7.72 26.24 -9.36
CA PRO A 161 9.14 26.14 -8.95
C PRO A 161 9.28 26.15 -7.42
N GLY A 162 10.08 25.23 -6.89
CA GLY A 162 10.30 25.10 -5.43
C GLY A 162 9.18 24.40 -4.65
N ALA A 163 8.15 23.91 -5.33
CA ALA A 163 7.05 23.20 -4.70
C ALA A 163 7.51 21.85 -4.12
N PRO A 164 6.90 21.38 -3.00
CA PRO A 164 7.14 20.04 -2.48
C PRO A 164 6.73 18.98 -3.52
N VAL A 165 7.42 17.85 -3.51
CA VAL A 165 7.19 16.73 -4.42
C VAL A 165 6.32 15.67 -3.73
N LEU A 166 5.17 15.38 -4.31
CA LEU A 166 4.29 14.29 -3.91
C LEU A 166 4.43 13.14 -4.90
N ARG A 167 5.09 12.07 -4.50
CA ARG A 167 5.18 10.84 -5.30
C ARG A 167 4.04 9.91 -4.95
N LEU A 168 3.15 9.70 -5.92
CA LEU A 168 2.02 8.80 -5.82
C LEU A 168 2.33 7.51 -6.58
N ARG A 169 2.40 6.38 -5.87
CA ARG A 169 2.48 5.04 -6.45
C ARG A 169 1.15 4.33 -6.23
N LEU A 170 0.35 4.25 -7.28
CA LEU A 170 -1.05 3.81 -7.19
C LEU A 170 -1.26 2.58 -8.08
N PHE A 171 -1.63 1.46 -7.45
CA PHE A 171 -1.86 0.20 -8.15
C PHE A 171 -3.25 -0.33 -7.82
N SER A 172 -4.02 -0.68 -8.85
CA SER A 172 -5.32 -1.33 -8.72
C SER A 172 -5.41 -2.51 -9.68
N ILE A 173 -5.94 -3.63 -9.24
CA ILE A 173 -6.20 -4.75 -10.15
C ILE A 173 -7.55 -4.55 -10.82
N ILE A 174 -8.61 -4.43 -10.03
CA ILE A 174 -9.97 -4.20 -10.53
C ILE A 174 -10.48 -2.88 -9.97
N GLY A 175 -10.55 -1.84 -10.81
CA GLY A 175 -11.03 -0.53 -10.41
C GLY A 175 -10.37 0.60 -11.16
N GLY A 176 -10.91 1.80 -11.03
CA GLY A 176 -10.41 2.99 -11.71
C GLY A 176 -9.33 3.70 -10.88
N LEU A 177 -8.38 4.29 -11.59
CA LEU A 177 -7.39 5.21 -11.02
C LEU A 177 -7.67 6.62 -11.54
N SER A 178 -7.96 7.55 -10.64
CA SER A 178 -8.24 8.95 -10.99
C SER A 178 -7.38 9.87 -10.13
N VAL A 179 -6.57 10.69 -10.78
CA VAL A 179 -5.84 11.79 -10.13
C VAL A 179 -6.26 13.10 -10.82
N ARG A 180 -6.73 14.05 -10.04
CA ARG A 180 -7.25 15.32 -10.56
C ARG A 180 -6.84 16.51 -9.70
N PRO A 181 -6.73 17.71 -10.26
CA PRO A 181 -6.61 18.94 -9.49
C PRO A 181 -7.83 19.13 -8.59
N ARG A 182 -7.62 19.78 -7.46
CA ARG A 182 -8.69 20.21 -6.57
C ARG A 182 -9.31 21.49 -7.10
#